data_2a48efb2af8d414a69cead1a1a0eca71
#
_entry.id   2a48efb2af8d414a69cead1a1a0eca71
#
_cell.length_a   1.000
_cell.length_b   1.000
_cell.length_c   1.000
_cell.angle_alpha   90.00
_cell.angle_beta   90.00
_cell.angle_gamma   90.00
#
_symmetry.space_group_name_H-M   'P 1'
#
loop_
_entity.id
_entity.type
_entity.pdbx_description
1 polymer ?
#
loop_
_entity_poly.entity_id
_entity_poly.type
_entity_poly.pdbx_seq_one_letter_code
_entity_poly.pdbx_strand_id
1 'polypeptide(L)'
;MKFRCIALIAVVAVLSAAGKKHHDWQIGNVLDVEHNPYFAGIHASTSVQGEGATAGPGGTTDPSANASTTSIAVYNTYQKYAVEAGRYVYLVEERIHFRWSRSARITVNGKVKFAVEKDKLYLQDDHGKVHETWILKQIEKT
;
A
#
# COMPACT_ATOMS: atom_id res chain seq x y z
N MET A 1 18.33 6.82 68.78
CA MET A 1 18.33 5.95 67.61
C MET A 1 17.41 6.54 66.53
N LYS A 2 17.98 7.05 65.44
CA LYS A 2 17.19 7.69 64.38
C LYS A 2 17.12 6.71 63.22
N PHE A 3 15.96 6.06 63.02
CA PHE A 3 15.69 5.25 61.86
C PHE A 3 15.35 6.16 60.66
N ARG A 4 16.23 6.20 59.66
CA ARG A 4 15.98 6.83 58.39
C ARG A 4 15.30 5.80 57.48
N CYS A 5 13.99 5.96 57.29
CA CYS A 5 13.25 5.24 56.25
C CYS A 5 13.68 5.79 54.89
N ILE A 6 14.45 5.01 54.15
CA ILE A 6 14.73 5.25 52.73
C ILE A 6 13.58 4.65 51.97
N ALA A 7 12.68 5.51 51.48
CA ALA A 7 11.63 5.10 50.54
C ALA A 7 12.26 4.86 49.17
N LEU A 8 12.37 3.61 48.81
CA LEU A 8 12.86 3.17 47.50
C LEU A 8 11.68 3.28 46.51
N ILE A 9 11.62 4.38 45.78
CA ILE A 9 10.66 4.58 44.69
C ILE A 9 11.15 3.76 43.50
N ALA A 10 10.57 2.57 43.31
CA ALA A 10 10.75 1.78 42.14
C ALA A 10 9.94 2.42 40.97
N VAL A 11 10.61 3.20 40.15
CA VAL A 11 10.06 3.67 38.89
C VAL A 11 9.99 2.47 37.94
N VAL A 12 8.81 1.85 37.83
CA VAL A 12 8.54 0.86 36.84
C VAL A 12 8.38 1.61 35.52
N ALA A 13 9.43 1.68 34.72
CA ALA A 13 9.38 2.12 33.34
C ALA A 13 8.68 1.02 32.55
N VAL A 14 7.37 1.18 32.34
CA VAL A 14 6.62 0.38 31.36
C VAL A 14 7.12 0.82 29.99
N LEU A 15 8.13 0.11 29.49
CA LEU A 15 8.49 0.17 28.08
C LEU A 15 7.29 -0.40 27.30
N SER A 16 6.48 0.50 26.75
CA SER A 16 5.53 0.18 25.70
C SER A 16 6.33 -0.30 24.50
N ALA A 17 6.68 -1.57 24.48
CA ALA A 17 7.14 -2.25 23.28
C ALA A 17 5.95 -2.22 22.32
N ALA A 18 5.91 -1.23 21.42
CA ALA A 18 5.08 -1.28 20.23
C ALA A 18 5.46 -2.58 19.53
N GLY A 19 4.65 -3.61 19.73
CA GLY A 19 4.91 -4.96 19.28
C GLY A 19 5.06 -4.95 17.76
N LYS A 20 6.30 -5.00 17.28
CA LYS A 20 6.55 -5.36 15.88
C LYS A 20 5.85 -6.69 15.69
N LYS A 21 4.85 -6.74 14.81
CA LYS A 21 4.19 -7.99 14.44
C LYS A 21 5.28 -9.00 14.14
N HIS A 22 5.33 -10.06 14.94
CA HIS A 22 6.26 -11.14 14.73
C HIS A 22 5.70 -12.02 13.62
N HIS A 23 6.30 -11.95 12.43
CA HIS A 23 5.95 -12.82 11.32
C HIS A 23 6.81 -14.08 11.37
N ASP A 24 6.20 -15.23 11.15
CA ASP A 24 6.94 -16.51 10.99
C ASP A 24 7.56 -16.54 9.59
N TRP A 25 8.77 -16.00 9.48
CA TRP A 25 9.48 -15.89 8.23
C TRP A 25 9.98 -17.23 7.71
N GLN A 26 9.63 -17.54 6.48
CA GLN A 26 10.07 -18.68 5.69
C GLN A 26 10.84 -18.20 4.47
N ILE A 27 11.55 -19.11 3.80
CA ILE A 27 12.25 -18.84 2.56
C ILE A 27 11.55 -19.61 1.45
N GLY A 28 11.17 -18.91 0.39
CA GLY A 28 10.60 -19.45 -0.84
C GLY A 28 11.40 -19.03 -2.06
N ASN A 29 11.01 -19.56 -3.21
CA ASN A 29 11.53 -19.17 -4.52
C ASN A 29 10.43 -18.41 -5.27
N VAL A 30 10.78 -17.32 -5.92
CA VAL A 30 9.87 -16.61 -6.80
C VAL A 30 9.92 -17.23 -8.17
N LEU A 31 8.83 -17.82 -8.61
CA LEU A 31 8.73 -18.47 -9.92
C LEU A 31 8.41 -17.48 -11.02
N ASP A 32 7.55 -16.51 -10.72
CA ASP A 32 7.07 -15.54 -11.70
C ASP A 32 6.66 -14.22 -11.05
N VAL A 33 6.75 -13.13 -11.82
CA VAL A 33 6.33 -11.78 -11.44
C VAL A 33 5.59 -11.16 -12.61
N GLU A 34 4.29 -10.91 -12.44
CA GLU A 34 3.43 -10.32 -13.46
C GLU A 34 3.02 -8.90 -13.04
N HIS A 35 3.22 -7.94 -13.92
CA HIS A 35 2.87 -6.53 -13.69
C HIS A 35 1.69 -6.14 -14.60
N ASN A 36 0.55 -5.84 -13.98
CA ASN A 36 -0.68 -5.53 -14.71
C ASN A 36 -1.25 -4.17 -14.32
N PRO A 37 -1.20 -3.17 -15.21
CA PRO A 37 -2.01 -1.98 -15.05
C PRO A 37 -3.47 -2.29 -15.42
N TYR A 38 -4.41 -1.87 -14.60
CA TYR A 38 -5.81 -1.93 -14.97
C TYR A 38 -6.48 -0.55 -14.85
N PHE A 39 -7.45 -0.33 -15.72
CA PHE A 39 -8.23 0.91 -15.72
C PHE A 39 -9.14 0.94 -14.50
N ALA A 40 -8.94 1.93 -13.62
CA ALA A 40 -9.71 2.07 -12.38
C ALA A 40 -10.89 3.01 -12.51
N GLY A 41 -10.90 3.86 -13.51
CA GLY A 41 -11.97 4.83 -13.73
C GLY A 41 -11.50 6.13 -14.37
N ILE A 42 -12.44 7.05 -14.55
CA ILE A 42 -12.18 8.41 -15.03
C ILE A 42 -12.51 9.36 -13.89
N HIS A 43 -11.55 10.17 -13.49
CA HIS A 43 -11.79 11.33 -12.65
C HIS A 43 -12.01 12.54 -13.56
N ALA A 44 -13.24 13.07 -13.58
CA ALA A 44 -13.56 14.31 -14.25
C ALA A 44 -13.58 15.43 -13.20
N SER A 45 -12.78 16.48 -13.41
CA SER A 45 -12.87 17.72 -12.66
C SER A 45 -13.37 18.81 -13.58
N THR A 46 -14.47 19.44 -13.19
CA THR A 46 -15.03 20.59 -13.90
C THR A 46 -14.64 21.84 -13.12
N SER A 47 -13.85 22.71 -13.71
CA SER A 47 -13.59 24.05 -13.18
C SER A 47 -14.45 25.05 -13.93
N VAL A 48 -15.30 25.78 -13.20
CA VAL A 48 -16.06 26.90 -13.72
C VAL A 48 -15.30 28.16 -13.30
N GLN A 49 -14.68 28.84 -14.24
CA GLN A 49 -14.13 30.17 -14.03
C GLN A 49 -15.21 31.18 -14.37
N GLY A 50 -15.93 31.66 -13.36
CA GLY A 50 -16.78 32.82 -13.47
C GLY A 50 -15.94 34.07 -13.20
N GLU A 51 -15.64 34.87 -14.21
CA GLU A 51 -15.25 36.25 -13.97
C GLU A 51 -16.50 37.00 -13.48
N GLY A 52 -16.43 37.39 -12.21
CA GLY A 52 -17.46 38.26 -11.64
C GLY A 52 -17.39 39.64 -12.30
N ALA A 53 -18.12 39.83 -13.38
CA ALA A 53 -18.38 41.16 -13.91
C ALA A 53 -19.29 41.88 -12.92
N THR A 54 -18.78 42.93 -12.26
CA THR A 54 -19.58 43.89 -11.52
C THR A 54 -20.42 44.65 -12.51
N ALA A 55 -21.72 44.30 -12.57
CA ALA A 55 -22.68 44.97 -13.39
C ALA A 55 -22.90 46.39 -12.83
N GLY A 56 -22.49 47.42 -13.61
CA GLY A 56 -22.99 48.76 -13.45
C GLY A 56 -24.47 48.83 -13.86
N PRO A 57 -25.24 49.83 -13.41
CA PRO A 57 -26.67 49.94 -13.68
C PRO A 57 -26.90 50.13 -15.20
N GLY A 58 -27.38 49.10 -15.89
CA GLY A 58 -27.83 49.15 -17.28
C GLY A 58 -27.18 48.19 -18.26
N GLY A 59 -26.30 47.27 -17.82
CA GLY A 59 -25.67 46.32 -18.72
C GLY A 59 -26.35 44.94 -18.69
N THR A 60 -26.77 44.45 -19.86
CA THR A 60 -27.11 43.05 -20.07
C THR A 60 -25.81 42.26 -20.02
N THR A 61 -25.58 41.53 -18.93
CA THR A 61 -24.46 40.61 -18.82
C THR A 61 -24.85 39.30 -19.49
N ASP A 62 -24.22 38.97 -20.62
CA ASP A 62 -24.15 37.62 -21.11
C ASP A 62 -23.19 36.84 -20.20
N PRO A 63 -23.66 35.86 -19.42
CA PRO A 63 -22.79 35.03 -18.63
C PRO A 63 -22.08 33.99 -19.53
N SER A 64 -21.00 34.37 -20.17
CA SER A 64 -20.13 33.41 -20.81
C SER A 64 -19.28 32.72 -19.73
N ALA A 65 -19.91 31.77 -19.05
CA ALA A 65 -19.17 30.87 -18.16
C ALA A 65 -18.38 29.87 -19.00
N ASN A 66 -17.08 30.02 -19.08
CA ASN A 66 -16.22 29.03 -19.68
C ASN A 66 -16.03 27.88 -18.66
N ALA A 67 -16.80 26.82 -18.87
CA ALA A 67 -16.60 25.58 -18.14
C ALA A 67 -15.57 24.71 -18.89
N SER A 68 -14.43 24.45 -18.29
CA SER A 68 -13.50 23.47 -18.81
C SER A 68 -13.58 22.18 -17.99
N THR A 69 -13.86 21.07 -18.67
CA THR A 69 -13.90 19.76 -18.05
C THR A 69 -12.64 18.99 -18.46
N THR A 70 -11.82 18.68 -17.49
CA THR A 70 -10.63 17.84 -17.71
C THR A 70 -10.92 16.44 -17.19
N SER A 71 -10.84 15.46 -18.07
CA SER A 71 -10.99 14.04 -17.72
C SER A 71 -9.63 13.36 -17.67
N ILE A 72 -9.30 12.77 -16.53
CA ILE A 72 -8.06 12.04 -16.34
C ILE A 72 -8.40 10.57 -16.14
N ALA A 73 -7.88 9.71 -17.00
CA ALA A 73 -7.96 8.27 -16.80
C ALA A 73 -7.05 7.85 -15.66
N VAL A 74 -7.61 7.16 -14.67
CA VAL A 74 -6.86 6.65 -13.52
C VAL A 74 -6.61 5.16 -13.71
N TYR A 75 -5.34 4.78 -13.66
CA TYR A 75 -4.91 3.39 -13.70
C TYR A 75 -4.40 2.98 -12.33
N ASN A 76 -4.97 1.93 -11.77
CA ASN A 76 -4.38 1.24 -10.65
C ASN A 76 -3.45 0.16 -11.20
N THR A 77 -2.36 -0.06 -10.50
CA THR A 77 -1.40 -1.07 -10.85
C THR A 77 -1.42 -2.15 -9.78
N TYR A 78 -1.44 -3.39 -10.18
CA TYR A 78 -1.17 -4.50 -9.28
C TYR A 78 -0.06 -5.37 -9.84
N GLN A 79 0.64 -6.02 -8.94
CA GLN A 79 1.70 -6.94 -9.27
C GLN A 79 1.38 -8.29 -8.66
N LYS A 80 1.48 -9.34 -9.46
CA LYS A 80 1.29 -10.72 -9.01
C LYS A 80 2.63 -11.40 -8.89
N TYR A 81 2.73 -12.25 -7.88
CA TYR A 81 3.89 -13.07 -7.63
C TYR A 81 3.46 -14.52 -7.49
N ALA A 82 4.24 -15.42 -8.08
CA ALA A 82 4.15 -16.86 -7.81
C ALA A 82 5.31 -17.24 -6.91
N VAL A 83 5.02 -17.58 -5.65
CA VAL A 83 6.02 -17.94 -4.63
C VAL A 83 5.91 -19.42 -4.30
N GLU A 84 6.98 -20.16 -4.58
CA GLU A 84 7.09 -21.57 -4.24
C GLU A 84 7.69 -21.74 -2.84
N ALA A 85 7.03 -22.53 -2.00
CA ALA A 85 7.48 -22.83 -0.65
C ALA A 85 7.14 -24.27 -0.26
N GLY A 86 8.15 -25.11 -0.15
CA GLY A 86 7.96 -26.51 0.12
C GLY A 86 7.08 -27.19 -0.92
N ARG A 87 5.93 -27.71 -0.48
CA ARG A 87 4.96 -28.38 -1.37
C ARG A 87 3.90 -27.45 -1.95
N TYR A 88 3.92 -26.16 -1.62
CA TYR A 88 2.92 -25.20 -2.08
C TYR A 88 3.49 -24.16 -3.01
N VAL A 89 2.64 -23.69 -3.94
CA VAL A 89 2.86 -22.49 -4.72
C VAL A 89 1.74 -21.51 -4.38
N TYR A 90 2.12 -20.33 -3.91
CA TYR A 90 1.22 -19.24 -3.59
C TYR A 90 1.18 -18.26 -4.75
N LEU A 91 -0.01 -18.04 -5.32
CA LEU A 91 -0.24 -16.94 -6.24
C LEU A 91 -0.78 -15.77 -5.41
N VAL A 92 -0.06 -14.67 -5.37
CA VAL A 92 -0.39 -13.51 -4.55
C VAL A 92 -0.42 -12.23 -5.36
N GLU A 93 -1.19 -11.26 -4.89
CA GLU A 93 -1.36 -9.96 -5.53
C GLU A 93 -1.00 -8.83 -4.58
N GLU A 94 -0.15 -7.93 -5.02
CA GLU A 94 0.16 -6.66 -4.36
C GLU A 94 -0.59 -5.53 -5.08
N ARG A 95 -1.41 -4.77 -4.36
CA ARG A 95 -2.12 -3.60 -4.90
C ARG A 95 -1.30 -2.34 -4.67
N ILE A 96 -0.99 -1.65 -5.75
CA ILE A 96 -0.23 -0.39 -5.72
C ILE A 96 -1.23 0.76 -5.84
N HIS A 97 -1.59 1.35 -4.70
CA HIS A 97 -2.64 2.37 -4.63
C HIS A 97 -2.17 3.77 -5.02
N PHE A 98 -0.87 4.04 -4.96
CA PHE A 98 -0.34 5.38 -5.20
C PHE A 98 0.75 5.34 -6.27
N ARG A 99 0.75 6.35 -7.15
CA ARG A 99 1.74 6.49 -8.22
C ARG A 99 3.20 6.57 -7.74
N TRP A 100 3.42 6.94 -6.47
CA TRP A 100 4.73 6.95 -5.81
C TRP A 100 5.03 5.71 -4.98
N SER A 101 4.03 4.84 -4.78
CA SER A 101 4.26 3.55 -4.15
C SER A 101 4.98 2.64 -5.15
N ARG A 102 6.07 2.05 -4.68
CA ARG A 102 6.83 1.09 -5.49
C ARG A 102 6.42 -0.31 -5.10
N SER A 103 6.20 -1.15 -6.09
CA SER A 103 6.05 -2.59 -5.90
C SER A 103 7.30 -3.20 -5.27
N ALA A 104 7.15 -4.36 -4.67
CA ALA A 104 8.28 -5.11 -4.16
C ALA A 104 9.29 -5.40 -5.28
N ARG A 105 10.55 -5.08 -5.03
CA ARG A 105 11.65 -5.44 -5.93
C ARG A 105 12.07 -6.86 -5.61
N ILE A 106 11.61 -7.78 -6.41
CA ILE A 106 11.84 -9.21 -6.22
C ILE A 106 12.36 -9.77 -7.53
N THR A 107 13.46 -10.50 -7.45
CA THR A 107 14.07 -11.13 -8.60
C THR A 107 13.40 -12.46 -8.91
N VAL A 108 12.96 -12.67 -10.15
CA VAL A 108 12.41 -13.94 -10.63
C VAL A 108 13.50 -15.02 -10.53
N ASN A 109 13.12 -16.21 -10.11
CA ASN A 109 14.01 -17.33 -9.76
C ASN A 109 14.95 -17.04 -8.57
N GLY A 110 14.71 -15.94 -7.84
CA GLY A 110 15.41 -15.60 -6.62
C GLY A 110 14.72 -16.15 -5.38
N LYS A 111 15.48 -16.16 -4.28
CA LYS A 111 14.94 -16.49 -2.95
C LYS A 111 14.28 -15.26 -2.36
N VAL A 112 13.13 -15.47 -1.72
CA VAL A 112 12.40 -14.40 -1.01
C VAL A 112 12.04 -14.86 0.39
N LYS A 113 12.13 -13.96 1.36
CA LYS A 113 11.55 -14.19 2.69
C LYS A 113 10.08 -13.83 2.63
N PHE A 114 9.25 -14.74 3.14
CA PHE A 114 7.82 -14.54 3.20
C PHE A 114 7.24 -15.09 4.50
N ALA A 115 6.06 -14.61 4.86
CA ALA A 115 5.28 -15.13 5.97
C ALA A 115 3.80 -15.18 5.58
N VAL A 116 3.12 -16.26 5.94
CA VAL A 116 1.69 -16.43 5.64
C VAL A 116 0.89 -16.17 6.90
N GLU A 117 -0.08 -15.27 6.82
CA GLU A 117 -1.04 -14.99 7.89
C GLU A 117 -2.45 -14.95 7.31
N LYS A 118 -3.23 -15.97 7.56
CA LYS A 118 -4.61 -16.11 7.04
C LYS A 118 -4.66 -16.04 5.51
N ASP A 119 -5.24 -14.97 4.97
CA ASP A 119 -5.43 -14.68 3.56
C ASP A 119 -4.34 -13.78 2.96
N LYS A 120 -3.34 -13.43 3.77
CA LYS A 120 -2.25 -12.54 3.39
C LYS A 120 -0.92 -13.27 3.39
N LEU A 121 -0.07 -12.83 2.48
CA LEU A 121 1.33 -13.22 2.44
C LEU A 121 2.17 -11.95 2.47
N TYR A 122 3.08 -11.89 3.43
CA TYR A 122 4.04 -10.80 3.57
C TYR A 122 5.32 -11.19 2.86
N LEU A 123 5.78 -10.35 1.95
CA LEU A 123 7.03 -10.54 1.21
C LEU A 123 8.06 -9.54 1.68
N GLN A 124 9.28 -9.97 1.93
CA GLN A 124 10.40 -9.07 2.17
C GLN A 124 11.21 -8.94 0.88
N ASP A 125 11.27 -7.73 0.33
CA ASP A 125 12.00 -7.45 -0.90
C ASP A 125 13.53 -7.45 -0.70
N ASP A 126 14.27 -7.29 -1.81
CA ASP A 126 15.74 -7.30 -1.82
C ASP A 126 16.36 -6.16 -0.98
N HIS A 127 15.57 -5.13 -0.62
CA HIS A 127 15.97 -4.04 0.25
C HIS A 127 15.54 -4.23 1.72
N GLY A 128 14.93 -5.37 2.04
CA GLY A 128 14.44 -5.67 3.38
C GLY A 128 13.10 -5.04 3.75
N LYS A 129 12.42 -4.37 2.79
CA LYS A 129 11.11 -3.81 3.00
C LYS A 129 10.05 -4.89 2.95
N VAL A 130 9.09 -4.83 3.86
CA VAL A 130 7.97 -5.77 3.92
C VAL A 130 6.80 -5.22 3.11
N HIS A 131 6.28 -6.05 2.21
CA HIS A 131 5.13 -5.80 1.36
C HIS A 131 4.00 -6.74 1.75
N GLU A 132 2.82 -6.19 1.95
CA GLU A 132 1.60 -6.95 2.20
C GLU A 132 0.96 -7.32 0.86
N THR A 133 0.71 -8.61 0.68
CA THR A 133 0.05 -9.15 -0.51
C THR A 133 -1.16 -10.00 -0.12
N TRP A 134 -2.09 -10.18 -1.05
CA TRP A 134 -3.27 -11.01 -0.88
C TRP A 134 -3.07 -12.35 -1.58
N ILE A 135 -3.38 -13.45 -0.89
CA ILE A 135 -3.32 -14.78 -1.48
C ILE A 135 -4.54 -14.97 -2.38
N LEU A 136 -4.31 -15.07 -3.68
CA LEU A 136 -5.36 -15.37 -4.66
C LEU A 136 -5.62 -16.86 -4.77
N LYS A 137 -4.54 -17.64 -4.71
CA LYS A 137 -4.60 -19.10 -4.84
C LYS A 137 -3.40 -19.76 -4.17
N GLN A 138 -3.65 -20.92 -3.57
CA GLN A 138 -2.64 -21.83 -3.08
C GLN A 138 -2.77 -23.15 -3.84
N ILE A 139 -1.67 -23.62 -4.42
CA ILE A 139 -1.62 -24.83 -5.24
C ILE A 139 -0.65 -25.79 -4.57
N GLU A 140 -1.07 -27.01 -4.33
CA GLU A 140 -0.20 -28.07 -3.86
C GLU A 140 0.48 -28.74 -5.04
N LYS A 141 1.80 -28.89 -4.97
CA LYS A 141 2.56 -29.62 -5.98
C LYS A 141 2.35 -31.11 -5.79
N THR A 142 2.00 -31.80 -6.82
CA THR A 142 1.93 -33.28 -6.89
C THR A 142 3.30 -33.88 -7.05
#